data_28c86a29290df2c3a52a755b692d4655
#
_entry.id   28c86a29290df2c3a52a755b692d4655
#
_cell.length_a   1.000
_cell.length_b   1.000
_cell.length_c   1.000
_cell.angle_alpha   90.00
_cell.angle_beta   90.00
_cell.angle_gamma   90.00
#
_symmetry.space_group_name_H-M   'P 1'
#
loop_
_entity.id
_entity.type
_entity.pdbx_description
1 polymer ?
#
loop_
_entity_poly.entity_id
_entity_poly.type
_entity_poly.pdbx_seq_one_letter_code
_entity_poly.pdbx_strand_id
1 'polypeptide(L)'
;MQIDFAIIGAPKSGTTSLYDFFSNVGDLVAISDAKDFPVFSRPNEIGDRLISLKSFGYKDYSEKPQIIGDVNICLDKTNLQALCELAPFVRLILLVRQPRDRILSAHAFNSERLLESRTIYAALNDEANCVLPEKGSKHWFQKSYFLHSDYEKMIANCLSVFNEDQLLVLDFDDLVGSFSTTLQYMADFMDCNFNPDSSLPSSNVTSGRLRFQFLSKILFQGQRSSIFWQFLRKGMSQAQRSKIRFWLRRVMRAKAQPRIHSKLDDEKLTEAARQELHRLEKNYRLLKNQYKSN
;
A
#
# COMPACT_ATOMS: atom_id res chain seq x y z
N MET A 1 -22.13 9.31 1.86
CA MET A 1 -21.00 8.96 2.78
C MET A 1 -19.85 9.89 2.45
N GLN A 2 -19.23 10.49 3.45
CA GLN A 2 -18.12 11.43 3.23
C GLN A 2 -16.82 10.65 3.14
N ILE A 3 -16.08 10.82 2.04
CA ILE A 3 -14.71 10.39 1.84
C ILE A 3 -14.00 11.56 1.18
N ASP A 4 -13.10 12.20 1.91
CA ASP A 4 -12.46 13.43 1.45
C ASP A 4 -11.11 13.11 0.78
N PHE A 5 -10.41 12.08 1.30
CA PHE A 5 -9.10 11.68 0.78
C PHE A 5 -8.99 10.16 0.66
N ALA A 6 -8.21 9.71 -0.33
CA ALA A 6 -7.90 8.31 -0.52
C ALA A 6 -6.40 8.09 -0.75
N ILE A 7 -5.76 7.26 0.08
CA ILE A 7 -4.39 6.77 -0.16
C ILE A 7 -4.49 5.59 -1.11
N ILE A 8 -4.18 5.83 -2.40
CA ILE A 8 -4.50 4.90 -3.50
C ILE A 8 -3.32 4.00 -3.92
N GLY A 9 -2.16 4.19 -3.37
CA GLY A 9 -0.96 3.40 -3.71
C GLY A 9 0.33 4.15 -3.41
N ALA A 10 1.49 3.64 -3.90
CA ALA A 10 1.67 2.26 -4.34
C ALA A 10 2.08 1.38 -3.15
N PRO A 11 1.78 0.09 -3.17
CA PRO A 11 2.22 -0.81 -2.11
C PRO A 11 3.75 -0.78 -2.01
N LYS A 12 4.31 -0.68 -0.79
CA LYS A 12 5.75 -0.61 -0.49
C LYS A 12 6.45 0.72 -0.83
N SER A 13 5.68 1.76 -1.03
CA SER A 13 6.16 3.14 -1.26
C SER A 13 5.94 4.06 -0.04
N GLY A 14 5.83 3.53 1.18
CA GLY A 14 5.69 4.36 2.39
C GLY A 14 4.26 4.60 2.87
N THR A 15 3.24 4.04 2.24
CA THR A 15 1.82 4.20 2.61
C THR A 15 1.51 3.86 4.07
N THR A 16 2.30 2.98 4.73
CA THR A 16 2.12 2.69 6.16
C THR A 16 2.60 3.83 7.05
N SER A 17 3.74 4.43 6.72
CA SER A 17 4.26 5.56 7.50
C SER A 17 3.34 6.77 7.37
N LEU A 18 2.79 6.99 6.18
CA LEU A 18 1.80 8.04 5.95
C LEU A 18 0.49 7.77 6.72
N TYR A 19 0.00 6.53 6.71
CA TYR A 19 -1.15 6.13 7.50
C TYR A 19 -0.93 6.34 9.01
N ASP A 20 0.23 5.92 9.51
CA ASP A 20 0.57 6.08 10.93
C ASP A 20 0.74 7.57 11.29
N PHE A 21 1.24 8.40 10.37
CA PHE A 21 1.26 9.86 10.53
C PHE A 21 -0.16 10.42 10.70
N PHE A 22 -1.08 10.12 9.78
CA PHE A 22 -2.47 10.58 9.89
C PHE A 22 -3.17 10.05 11.14
N SER A 23 -2.85 8.85 11.59
CA SER A 23 -3.38 8.30 12.85
C SER A 23 -2.91 9.08 14.08
N ASN A 24 -1.69 9.65 14.03
CA ASN A 24 -1.14 10.47 15.11
C ASN A 24 -1.68 11.91 15.13
N VAL A 25 -2.15 12.41 14.00
CA VAL A 25 -2.79 13.74 13.89
C VAL A 25 -4.33 13.61 13.84
N GLY A 26 -4.88 12.66 14.55
CA GLY A 26 -6.31 12.35 14.58
C GLY A 26 -7.22 13.49 15.05
N ASP A 27 -6.66 14.59 15.56
CA ASP A 27 -7.40 15.82 15.85
C ASP A 27 -7.73 16.62 14.59
N LEU A 28 -6.96 16.44 13.50
CA LEU A 28 -7.15 17.12 12.22
C LEU A 28 -7.90 16.28 11.19
N VAL A 29 -7.64 14.97 11.13
CA VAL A 29 -8.23 14.06 10.15
C VAL A 29 -8.74 12.78 10.79
N ALA A 30 -9.80 12.21 10.25
CA ALA A 30 -10.32 10.90 10.64
C ALA A 30 -9.80 9.84 9.67
N ILE A 31 -9.17 8.80 10.21
CA ILE A 31 -8.68 7.66 9.41
C ILE A 31 -9.32 6.37 9.90
N SER A 32 -9.52 5.42 8.99
CA SER A 32 -10.13 4.12 9.34
C SER A 32 -9.26 3.30 10.30
N ASP A 33 -9.89 2.38 11.04
CA ASP A 33 -9.19 1.43 11.92
C ASP A 33 -8.29 0.45 11.14
N ALA A 34 -8.53 0.27 9.84
CA ALA A 34 -7.76 -0.60 8.97
C ALA A 34 -7.00 0.22 7.92
N LYS A 35 -5.68 0.09 7.90
CA LYS A 35 -4.79 0.80 6.99
C LYS A 35 -5.11 0.59 5.51
N ASP A 36 -5.25 -0.66 5.09
CA ASP A 36 -5.54 -1.04 3.71
C ASP A 36 -6.83 -1.85 3.71
N PHE A 37 -7.85 -1.28 3.13
CA PHE A 37 -9.14 -1.93 3.02
C PHE A 37 -9.55 -2.00 1.54
N PRO A 38 -9.48 -3.17 0.90
CA PRO A 38 -9.65 -3.32 -0.55
C PRO A 38 -11.13 -3.30 -0.96
N VAL A 39 -11.85 -2.25 -0.55
CA VAL A 39 -13.29 -2.06 -0.83
C VAL A 39 -13.56 -1.94 -2.31
N PHE A 40 -12.68 -1.24 -3.00
CA PHE A 40 -12.83 -0.97 -4.43
C PHE A 40 -12.00 -1.94 -5.27
N SER A 41 -10.76 -2.23 -4.85
CA SER A 41 -9.85 -3.08 -5.63
C SER A 41 -10.21 -4.57 -5.61
N ARG A 42 -11.00 -5.03 -4.61
CA ARG A 42 -11.47 -6.43 -4.53
C ARG A 42 -12.92 -6.53 -4.07
N PRO A 43 -13.87 -5.97 -4.83
CA PRO A 43 -15.28 -5.90 -4.42
C PRO A 43 -15.90 -7.27 -4.15
N ASN A 44 -15.53 -8.30 -4.92
CA ASN A 44 -16.06 -9.66 -4.77
C ASN A 44 -15.67 -10.35 -3.44
N GLU A 45 -14.61 -9.86 -2.77
CA GLU A 45 -14.18 -10.41 -1.48
C GLU A 45 -14.87 -9.72 -0.28
N ILE A 46 -15.54 -8.59 -0.49
CA ILE A 46 -15.95 -7.66 0.57
C ILE A 46 -17.48 -7.56 0.71
N GLY A 47 -18.23 -7.91 -0.32
CA GLY A 47 -19.69 -7.76 -0.34
C GLY A 47 -20.12 -6.31 -0.49
N ASP A 48 -21.18 -5.88 0.23
CA ASP A 48 -21.68 -4.51 0.14
C ASP A 48 -20.64 -3.48 0.63
N ARG A 49 -20.28 -2.54 -0.25
CA ARG A 49 -19.26 -1.52 0.00
C ARG A 49 -19.61 -0.59 1.15
N LEU A 50 -20.85 -0.11 1.20
CA LEU A 50 -21.28 0.83 2.22
C LEU A 50 -21.31 0.21 3.60
N ILE A 51 -21.84 -1.01 3.73
CA ILE A 51 -21.84 -1.78 4.97
C ILE A 51 -20.40 -2.03 5.42
N SER A 52 -19.54 -2.39 4.47
CA SER A 52 -18.14 -2.68 4.74
C SER A 52 -17.39 -1.41 5.20
N LEU A 53 -17.55 -0.28 4.54
CA LEU A 53 -16.95 0.99 4.95
C LEU A 53 -17.42 1.38 6.36
N LYS A 54 -18.71 1.33 6.65
CA LYS A 54 -19.26 1.63 7.99
C LYS A 54 -18.71 0.70 9.07
N SER A 55 -18.50 -0.58 8.76
CA SER A 55 -17.90 -1.55 9.70
C SER A 55 -16.43 -1.25 10.05
N PHE A 56 -15.76 -0.43 9.25
CA PHE A 56 -14.39 0.05 9.46
C PHE A 56 -14.32 1.49 9.99
N GLY A 57 -15.42 1.99 10.54
CA GLY A 57 -15.46 3.28 11.23
C GLY A 57 -15.74 4.48 10.33
N TYR A 58 -16.03 4.28 9.03
CA TYR A 58 -16.44 5.39 8.15
C TYR A 58 -17.84 5.85 8.48
N LYS A 59 -18.02 7.17 8.56
CA LYS A 59 -19.29 7.81 8.89
C LYS A 59 -19.93 8.43 7.64
N ASP A 60 -21.23 8.54 7.63
CA ASP A 60 -21.93 9.27 6.56
C ASP A 60 -21.61 10.78 6.60
N TYR A 61 -21.33 11.29 7.79
CA TYR A 61 -20.87 12.66 8.06
C TYR A 61 -19.78 12.64 9.14
N SER A 62 -18.79 13.51 9.01
CA SER A 62 -17.74 13.73 10.00
C SER A 62 -17.36 15.20 10.02
N GLU A 63 -17.13 15.76 11.21
CA GLU A 63 -16.61 17.13 11.37
C GLU A 63 -15.17 17.26 10.87
N LYS A 64 -14.47 16.13 10.73
CA LYS A 64 -13.09 16.06 10.24
C LYS A 64 -13.05 15.37 8.87
N PRO A 65 -12.15 15.79 7.97
CA PRO A 65 -11.93 15.08 6.72
C PRO A 65 -11.65 13.58 6.95
N GLN A 66 -12.29 12.73 6.17
CA GLN A 66 -12.15 11.27 6.27
C GLN A 66 -11.20 10.72 5.20
N ILE A 67 -10.23 9.92 5.64
CA ILE A 67 -9.22 9.29 4.78
C ILE A 67 -9.46 7.79 4.70
N ILE A 68 -9.47 7.24 3.48
CA ILE A 68 -9.45 5.79 3.23
C ILE A 68 -8.09 5.34 2.68
N GLY A 69 -7.80 4.03 2.81
CA GLY A 69 -6.66 3.39 2.16
C GLY A 69 -7.09 2.17 1.35
N ASP A 70 -6.90 2.21 0.03
CA ASP A 70 -6.98 1.04 -0.86
C ASP A 70 -5.85 1.13 -1.90
N VAL A 71 -4.68 0.61 -1.53
CA VAL A 71 -3.42 0.80 -2.27
C VAL A 71 -3.36 0.10 -3.63
N ASN A 72 -4.40 -0.60 -4.04
CA ASN A 72 -4.49 -1.26 -5.34
C ASN A 72 -5.58 -0.65 -6.25
N ILE A 73 -6.31 0.35 -5.77
CA ILE A 73 -7.47 0.90 -6.49
C ILE A 73 -7.09 1.47 -7.86
N CYS A 74 -5.92 2.13 -7.95
CA CYS A 74 -5.44 2.78 -9.18
C CYS A 74 -4.95 1.81 -10.27
N LEU A 75 -4.89 0.51 -9.97
CA LEU A 75 -4.50 -0.50 -10.97
C LEU A 75 -5.59 -0.76 -12.02
N ASP A 76 -6.84 -0.41 -11.73
CA ASP A 76 -7.96 -0.61 -12.64
C ASP A 76 -8.90 0.62 -12.61
N LYS A 77 -9.19 1.15 -13.81
CA LYS A 77 -10.07 2.31 -13.97
C LYS A 77 -11.47 2.08 -13.40
N THR A 78 -12.01 0.87 -13.50
CA THR A 78 -13.35 0.55 -13.00
C THR A 78 -13.46 0.70 -11.48
N ASN A 79 -12.38 0.42 -10.76
CA ASN A 79 -12.32 0.63 -9.32
C ASN A 79 -12.35 2.13 -8.95
N LEU A 80 -11.64 2.95 -9.74
CA LEU A 80 -11.64 4.40 -9.58
C LEU A 80 -13.00 5.01 -9.93
N GLN A 81 -13.67 4.51 -10.97
CA GLN A 81 -15.04 4.92 -11.32
C GLN A 81 -16.00 4.64 -10.16
N ALA A 82 -15.91 3.47 -9.55
CA ALA A 82 -16.73 3.12 -8.39
C ALA A 82 -16.44 4.00 -7.15
N LEU A 83 -15.21 4.48 -6.98
CA LEU A 83 -14.89 5.48 -5.96
C LEU A 83 -15.47 6.84 -6.32
N CYS A 84 -15.35 7.26 -7.58
CA CYS A 84 -15.89 8.52 -8.07
C CYS A 84 -17.42 8.59 -7.95
N GLU A 85 -18.13 7.51 -8.25
CA GLU A 85 -19.59 7.41 -8.03
C GLU A 85 -19.98 7.61 -6.57
N LEU A 86 -19.21 7.11 -5.64
CA LEU A 86 -19.47 7.24 -4.21
C LEU A 86 -19.00 8.58 -3.63
N ALA A 87 -17.88 9.11 -4.11
CA ALA A 87 -17.22 10.30 -3.61
C ALA A 87 -16.57 11.10 -4.76
N PRO A 88 -17.36 11.86 -5.56
CA PRO A 88 -16.85 12.54 -6.75
C PRO A 88 -15.81 13.63 -6.46
N PHE A 89 -15.80 14.17 -5.25
CA PHE A 89 -14.87 15.22 -4.81
C PHE A 89 -13.67 14.68 -4.02
N VAL A 90 -13.51 13.36 -3.93
CA VAL A 90 -12.39 12.77 -3.21
C VAL A 90 -11.06 13.18 -3.84
N ARG A 91 -10.09 13.54 -3.00
CA ARG A 91 -8.71 13.83 -3.42
C ARG A 91 -7.84 12.60 -3.19
N LEU A 92 -7.02 12.27 -4.18
CA LEU A 92 -6.23 11.04 -4.24
C LEU A 92 -4.79 11.31 -3.87
N ILE A 93 -4.19 10.46 -3.02
CA ILE A 93 -2.78 10.53 -2.65
C ILE A 93 -2.08 9.26 -3.14
N LEU A 94 -1.17 9.41 -4.11
CA LEU A 94 -0.35 8.35 -4.66
C LEU A 94 1.10 8.51 -4.23
N LEU A 95 1.63 7.54 -3.49
CA LEU A 95 3.05 7.48 -3.18
C LEU A 95 3.78 6.63 -4.21
N VAL A 96 4.83 7.18 -4.80
CA VAL A 96 5.73 6.51 -5.73
C VAL A 96 7.08 6.26 -5.07
N ARG A 97 7.84 5.31 -5.60
CA ARG A 97 9.18 4.97 -5.13
C ARG A 97 9.99 4.45 -6.31
N GLN A 98 11.32 4.60 -6.24
CA GLN A 98 12.21 3.99 -7.22
C GLN A 98 11.81 2.52 -7.48
N PRO A 99 11.46 2.13 -8.73
CA PRO A 99 10.83 0.84 -9.05
C PRO A 99 11.61 -0.37 -8.53
N ARG A 100 12.92 -0.38 -8.71
CA ARG A 100 13.82 -1.45 -8.25
C ARG A 100 13.72 -1.67 -6.73
N ASP A 101 13.75 -0.58 -5.96
CA ASP A 101 13.66 -0.64 -4.50
C ASP A 101 12.28 -1.06 -4.02
N ARG A 102 11.22 -0.60 -4.70
CA ARG A 102 9.85 -1.03 -4.41
C ARG A 102 9.70 -2.53 -4.67
N ILE A 103 10.19 -3.03 -5.81
CA ILE A 103 10.14 -4.44 -6.21
C ILE A 103 10.87 -5.31 -5.16
N LEU A 104 12.12 -4.97 -4.84
CA LEU A 104 12.89 -5.67 -3.81
C LEU A 104 12.18 -5.68 -2.46
N SER A 105 11.59 -4.54 -2.05
CA SER A 105 10.82 -4.43 -0.82
C SER A 105 9.56 -5.30 -0.84
N ALA A 106 8.86 -5.38 -1.98
CA ALA A 106 7.65 -6.18 -2.14
C ALA A 106 7.96 -7.68 -2.10
N HIS A 107 8.97 -8.12 -2.86
CA HIS A 107 9.38 -9.51 -2.89
C HIS A 107 9.81 -10.00 -1.50
N ALA A 108 10.66 -9.23 -0.82
CA ALA A 108 11.11 -9.56 0.52
C ALA A 108 9.95 -9.60 1.53
N PHE A 109 8.99 -8.67 1.43
CA PHE A 109 7.78 -8.67 2.26
C PHE A 109 6.94 -9.93 2.07
N ASN A 110 6.76 -10.37 0.81
CA ASN A 110 6.00 -11.57 0.48
C ASN A 110 6.73 -12.84 0.90
N SER A 111 8.05 -12.91 0.69
CA SER A 111 8.89 -14.05 1.09
C SER A 111 8.91 -14.25 2.61
N GLU A 112 9.03 -13.16 3.39
CA GLU A 112 8.95 -13.22 4.85
C GLU A 112 7.61 -13.77 5.36
N ARG A 113 6.54 -13.57 4.59
CA ARG A 113 5.19 -14.04 4.92
C ARG A 113 4.83 -15.39 4.30
N LEU A 114 5.78 -16.02 3.61
CA LEU A 114 5.59 -17.29 2.89
C LEU A 114 4.49 -17.21 1.80
N LEU A 115 4.27 -16.01 1.27
CA LEU A 115 3.36 -15.75 0.16
C LEU A 115 4.07 -15.88 -1.20
N GLU A 116 5.41 -15.77 -1.18
CA GLU A 116 6.27 -15.95 -2.35
C GLU A 116 7.40 -16.92 -2.00
N SER A 117 7.53 -17.97 -2.80
CA SER A 117 8.56 -19.01 -2.66
C SER A 117 9.62 -18.96 -3.75
N ARG A 118 9.34 -18.26 -4.87
CA ARG A 118 10.27 -18.11 -5.99
C ARG A 118 11.39 -17.13 -5.62
N THR A 119 12.52 -17.25 -6.28
CA THR A 119 13.54 -16.20 -6.26
C THR A 119 12.99 -14.92 -6.90
N ILE A 120 13.58 -13.77 -6.60
CA ILE A 120 13.18 -12.50 -7.22
C ILE A 120 13.28 -12.55 -8.74
N TYR A 121 14.32 -13.19 -9.27
CA TYR A 121 14.53 -13.34 -10.71
C TYR A 121 13.45 -14.21 -11.37
N ALA A 122 13.13 -15.35 -10.79
CA ALA A 122 12.05 -16.19 -11.27
C ALA A 122 10.70 -15.47 -11.24
N ALA A 123 10.42 -14.72 -10.17
CA ALA A 123 9.17 -13.98 -10.04
C ALA A 123 9.02 -12.87 -11.09
N LEU A 124 10.10 -12.12 -11.38
CA LEU A 124 10.09 -11.07 -12.39
C LEU A 124 10.04 -11.62 -13.82
N ASN A 125 10.78 -12.70 -14.09
CA ASN A 125 10.77 -13.36 -15.39
C ASN A 125 9.37 -13.96 -15.70
N ASP A 126 8.73 -14.57 -14.71
CA ASP A 126 7.36 -15.09 -14.85
C ASP A 126 6.38 -13.94 -15.14
N GLU A 127 6.47 -12.81 -14.43
CA GLU A 127 5.58 -11.66 -14.65
C GLU A 127 5.77 -11.06 -16.04
N ALA A 128 7.02 -10.89 -16.50
CA ALA A 128 7.33 -10.38 -17.83
C ALA A 128 6.81 -11.30 -18.95
N ASN A 129 6.72 -12.61 -18.69
CA ASN A 129 6.15 -13.58 -19.61
C ASN A 129 4.64 -13.84 -19.36
N CYS A 130 3.95 -12.96 -18.64
CA CYS A 130 2.53 -13.08 -18.32
C CYS A 130 2.14 -14.33 -17.53
N VAL A 131 3.08 -14.97 -16.83
CA VAL A 131 2.82 -16.13 -15.96
C VAL A 131 2.42 -15.63 -14.57
N LEU A 132 1.18 -15.18 -14.46
CA LEU A 132 0.60 -14.65 -13.23
C LEU A 132 -0.65 -15.41 -12.82
N PRO A 133 -1.02 -15.40 -11.53
CA PRO A 133 -2.33 -15.85 -11.08
C PRO A 133 -3.47 -15.08 -11.77
N GLU A 134 -4.69 -15.59 -11.65
CA GLU A 134 -5.90 -14.94 -12.16
C GLU A 134 -5.95 -13.47 -11.78
N LYS A 135 -6.17 -12.59 -12.79
CA LYS A 135 -6.24 -11.13 -12.62
C LYS A 135 -7.29 -10.75 -11.57
N GLY A 136 -6.94 -9.82 -10.68
CA GLY A 136 -7.81 -9.34 -9.61
C GLY A 136 -7.88 -10.26 -8.38
N SER A 137 -7.31 -11.48 -8.45
CA SER A 137 -7.21 -12.32 -7.26
C SER A 137 -6.21 -11.75 -6.24
N LYS A 138 -6.38 -12.13 -4.98
CA LYS A 138 -5.43 -11.75 -3.91
C LYS A 138 -3.98 -12.14 -4.25
N HIS A 139 -3.78 -13.31 -4.85
CA HIS A 139 -2.47 -13.79 -5.26
C HIS A 139 -1.89 -13.00 -6.42
N TRP A 140 -2.74 -12.53 -7.34
CA TRP A 140 -2.32 -11.67 -8.43
C TRP A 140 -1.76 -10.34 -7.89
N PHE A 141 -2.47 -9.65 -7.00
CA PHE A 141 -1.98 -8.43 -6.36
C PHE A 141 -0.68 -8.65 -5.57
N GLN A 142 -0.49 -9.81 -4.96
CA GLN A 142 0.71 -10.12 -4.20
C GLN A 142 1.93 -10.38 -5.09
N LYS A 143 1.73 -10.96 -6.28
CA LYS A 143 2.79 -11.45 -7.17
C LYS A 143 3.06 -10.56 -8.39
N SER A 144 2.37 -9.43 -8.53
CA SER A 144 2.58 -8.45 -9.59
C SER A 144 3.57 -7.38 -9.13
N TYR A 145 4.82 -7.56 -9.47
CA TYR A 145 5.89 -6.66 -9.04
C TYR A 145 6.06 -5.48 -10.01
N PHE A 146 6.10 -5.71 -11.31
CA PHE A 146 6.19 -4.65 -12.33
C PHE A 146 4.92 -3.81 -12.35
N LEU A 147 3.76 -4.46 -12.35
CA LEU A 147 2.46 -3.77 -12.40
C LEU A 147 2.32 -2.69 -11.31
N HIS A 148 2.74 -3.00 -10.07
CA HIS A 148 2.68 -2.06 -8.96
C HIS A 148 3.79 -1.00 -8.98
N SER A 149 4.66 -1.01 -9.97
CA SER A 149 5.69 0.01 -10.23
C SER A 149 5.40 0.80 -11.52
N ASP A 150 4.31 0.49 -12.22
CA ASP A 150 3.89 1.21 -13.42
C ASP A 150 3.07 2.45 -13.03
N TYR A 151 3.76 3.45 -12.51
CA TYR A 151 3.14 4.67 -12.02
C TYR A 151 2.50 5.51 -13.12
N GLU A 152 3.08 5.49 -14.33
CA GLU A 152 2.50 6.15 -15.50
C GLU A 152 1.08 5.64 -15.76
N LYS A 153 0.90 4.30 -15.77
CA LYS A 153 -0.40 3.68 -15.94
C LYS A 153 -1.35 3.99 -14.78
N MET A 154 -0.85 3.99 -13.54
CA MET A 154 -1.66 4.33 -12.36
C MET A 154 -2.18 5.77 -12.45
N ILE A 155 -1.32 6.72 -12.80
CA ILE A 155 -1.67 8.14 -12.96
C ILE A 155 -2.64 8.31 -14.12
N ALA A 156 -2.38 7.68 -15.28
CA ALA A 156 -3.30 7.71 -16.42
C ALA A 156 -4.69 7.18 -16.07
N ASN A 157 -4.78 6.09 -15.29
CA ASN A 157 -6.05 5.60 -14.79
C ASN A 157 -6.76 6.65 -13.90
N CYS A 158 -6.03 7.28 -12.97
CA CYS A 158 -6.58 8.32 -12.11
C CYS A 158 -7.12 9.50 -12.92
N LEU A 159 -6.30 10.06 -13.82
CA LEU A 159 -6.65 11.22 -14.64
C LEU A 159 -7.73 10.93 -15.70
N SER A 160 -8.01 9.65 -15.98
CA SER A 160 -9.15 9.26 -16.83
C SER A 160 -10.51 9.33 -16.11
N VAL A 161 -10.52 9.54 -14.79
CA VAL A 161 -11.74 9.55 -13.94
C VAL A 161 -11.82 10.81 -13.10
N PHE A 162 -10.69 11.32 -12.60
CA PHE A 162 -10.57 12.48 -11.72
C PHE A 162 -9.79 13.60 -12.41
N ASN A 163 -9.97 14.83 -11.94
CA ASN A 163 -9.21 15.97 -12.41
C ASN A 163 -7.77 15.95 -11.84
N GLU A 164 -6.88 16.72 -12.47
CA GLU A 164 -5.48 16.80 -12.03
C GLU A 164 -5.33 17.39 -10.63
N ASP A 165 -6.14 18.39 -10.27
CA ASP A 165 -6.18 19.00 -8.95
C ASP A 165 -6.68 18.06 -7.83
N GLN A 166 -7.27 16.93 -8.19
CA GLN A 166 -7.67 15.88 -7.26
C GLN A 166 -6.57 14.82 -7.02
N LEU A 167 -5.39 14.91 -7.65
CA LEU A 167 -4.34 13.92 -7.53
C LEU A 167 -3.04 14.53 -7.01
N LEU A 168 -2.62 14.12 -5.80
CA LEU A 168 -1.30 14.42 -5.25
C LEU A 168 -0.37 13.21 -5.41
N VAL A 169 0.77 13.40 -6.09
CA VAL A 169 1.82 12.38 -6.23
C VAL A 169 2.98 12.74 -5.32
N LEU A 170 3.36 11.84 -4.40
CA LEU A 170 4.44 12.02 -3.44
C LEU A 170 5.55 11.00 -3.68
N ASP A 171 6.79 11.43 -3.71
CA ASP A 171 7.95 10.53 -3.80
C ASP A 171 8.35 10.01 -2.42
N PHE A 172 8.66 8.71 -2.33
CA PHE A 172 9.07 8.06 -1.08
C PHE A 172 10.37 8.63 -0.51
N ASP A 173 11.35 8.96 -1.37
CA ASP A 173 12.64 9.48 -0.93
C ASP A 173 12.47 10.89 -0.35
N ASP A 174 11.59 11.70 -0.94
CA ASP A 174 11.25 13.03 -0.43
C ASP A 174 10.41 12.93 0.86
N LEU A 175 9.48 11.98 0.93
CA LEU A 175 8.72 11.71 2.16
C LEU A 175 9.62 11.34 3.35
N VAL A 176 10.72 10.62 3.11
CA VAL A 176 11.64 10.17 4.18
C VAL A 176 12.76 11.19 4.42
N GLY A 177 13.31 11.78 3.36
CA GLY A 177 14.48 12.66 3.40
C GLY A 177 14.14 14.14 3.64
N SER A 178 12.93 14.57 3.26
CA SER A 178 12.50 15.98 3.31
C SER A 178 11.04 16.08 3.78
N PHE A 179 10.74 15.44 4.91
CA PHE A 179 9.35 15.32 5.38
C PHE A 179 8.65 16.66 5.58
N SER A 180 9.35 17.68 6.09
CA SER A 180 8.76 19.01 6.28
C SER A 180 8.25 19.64 4.98
N THR A 181 8.99 19.49 3.88
CA THR A 181 8.57 19.95 2.56
C THR A 181 7.38 19.13 2.05
N THR A 182 7.45 17.81 2.18
CA THR A 182 6.34 16.93 1.80
C THR A 182 5.08 17.20 2.62
N LEU A 183 5.26 17.54 3.91
CA LEU A 183 4.16 17.91 4.81
C LEU A 183 3.47 19.20 4.35
N GLN A 184 4.23 20.18 3.86
CA GLN A 184 3.68 21.43 3.31
C GLN A 184 2.81 21.12 2.07
N TYR A 185 3.30 20.32 1.11
CA TYR A 185 2.49 19.91 -0.05
C TYR A 185 1.21 19.19 0.36
N MET A 186 1.28 18.33 1.37
CA MET A 186 0.08 17.66 1.90
C MET A 186 -0.86 18.66 2.58
N ALA A 187 -0.34 19.62 3.34
CA ALA A 187 -1.12 20.65 4.02
C ALA A 187 -1.91 21.49 3.00
N ASP A 188 -1.23 21.96 1.94
CA ASP A 188 -1.85 22.75 0.88
C ASP A 188 -2.89 21.93 0.10
N PHE A 189 -2.56 20.68 -0.25
CA PHE A 189 -3.47 19.79 -0.96
C PHE A 189 -4.70 19.38 -0.14
N MET A 190 -4.54 19.22 1.18
CA MET A 190 -5.61 18.75 2.07
C MET A 190 -6.37 19.90 2.72
N ASP A 191 -5.91 21.13 2.56
CA ASP A 191 -6.44 22.31 3.27
C ASP A 191 -6.43 22.08 4.79
N CYS A 192 -5.30 21.54 5.30
CA CYS A 192 -5.10 21.20 6.71
C CYS A 192 -3.84 21.84 7.27
N ASN A 193 -3.92 22.42 8.46
CA ASN A 193 -2.76 22.99 9.15
C ASN A 193 -2.05 21.95 10.01
N PHE A 194 -1.10 21.20 9.42
CA PHE A 194 -0.25 20.29 10.15
C PHE A 194 0.83 21.04 10.95
N ASN A 195 1.20 20.50 12.11
CA ASN A 195 2.32 21.05 12.86
C ASN A 195 3.63 20.87 12.06
N PRO A 196 4.38 21.94 11.73
CA PRO A 196 5.62 21.87 10.96
C PRO A 196 6.71 20.98 11.59
N ASP A 197 6.71 20.87 12.92
CA ASP A 197 7.65 20.04 13.69
C ASP A 197 7.27 18.54 13.71
N SER A 198 6.19 18.18 13.04
CA SER A 198 5.79 16.78 12.95
C SER A 198 6.84 15.95 12.25
N SER A 199 7.07 14.73 12.73
CA SER A 199 7.98 13.77 12.13
C SER A 199 7.23 12.56 11.58
N LEU A 200 7.76 12.00 10.49
CA LEU A 200 7.21 10.77 9.93
C LEU A 200 7.50 9.60 10.89
N PRO A 201 6.47 8.87 11.37
CA PRO A 201 6.70 7.68 12.19
C PRO A 201 7.51 6.62 11.44
N SER A 202 8.57 6.11 12.05
CA SER A 202 9.43 5.05 11.47
C SER A 202 8.75 3.68 11.53
N SER A 203 7.63 3.51 10.84
CA SER A 203 6.71 2.38 11.04
C SER A 203 7.13 1.09 10.35
N ASN A 204 8.01 1.13 9.35
CA ASN A 204 8.32 -0.05 8.53
C ASN A 204 9.78 -0.13 8.08
N VAL A 205 10.70 -0.12 9.01
CA VAL A 205 11.94 -0.85 8.75
C VAL A 205 11.53 -2.33 8.70
N THR A 206 11.48 -2.92 7.49
CA THR A 206 11.22 -4.35 7.32
C THR A 206 12.30 -5.10 8.08
N SER A 207 11.98 -5.50 9.30
CA SER A 207 12.89 -6.17 10.20
C SER A 207 12.88 -7.66 9.91
N GLY A 208 14.00 -8.22 9.56
CA GLY A 208 14.46 -9.59 9.50
C GLY A 208 13.46 -10.76 9.52
N ARG A 209 13.90 -11.91 9.06
CA ARG A 209 13.16 -13.18 9.04
C ARG A 209 12.44 -13.43 10.38
N LEU A 210 11.17 -13.82 10.31
CA LEU A 210 10.44 -14.29 11.48
C LEU A 210 11.18 -15.45 12.14
N ARG A 211 11.40 -15.36 13.43
CA ARG A 211 12.20 -16.31 14.23
C ARG A 211 11.64 -17.74 14.21
N PHE A 212 10.37 -17.89 13.88
CA PHE A 212 9.66 -19.17 13.85
C PHE A 212 8.78 -19.27 12.59
N GLN A 213 9.31 -19.88 11.53
CA GLN A 213 8.60 -20.10 10.26
C GLN A 213 7.29 -20.89 10.43
N PHE A 214 7.23 -21.83 11.38
CA PHE A 214 6.02 -22.61 11.68
C PHE A 214 4.88 -21.75 12.22
N LEU A 215 5.18 -20.83 13.14
CA LEU A 215 4.18 -19.90 13.70
C LEU A 215 3.74 -18.88 12.66
N SER A 216 4.59 -18.51 11.71
CA SER A 216 4.22 -17.63 10.60
C SER A 216 3.21 -18.28 9.66
N LYS A 217 3.31 -19.59 9.40
CA LYS A 217 2.29 -20.35 8.65
C LYS A 217 0.93 -20.28 9.33
N ILE A 218 0.86 -20.47 10.64
CA ILE A 218 -0.38 -20.39 11.41
C ILE A 218 -0.96 -18.98 11.37
N LEU A 219 -0.12 -17.94 11.50
CA LEU A 219 -0.55 -16.55 11.55
C LEU A 219 -1.00 -15.98 10.18
N PHE A 220 -0.34 -16.40 9.09
CA PHE A 220 -0.54 -15.80 7.77
C PHE A 220 -1.26 -16.69 6.76
N GLN A 221 -1.09 -18.02 6.82
CA GLN A 221 -1.74 -18.97 5.90
C GLN A 221 -3.01 -19.59 6.47
N GLY A 222 -3.17 -19.66 7.79
CA GLY A 222 -4.28 -20.35 8.48
C GLY A 222 -5.58 -19.56 8.60
N GLN A 223 -5.85 -18.56 7.77
CA GLN A 223 -6.96 -17.62 8.01
C GLN A 223 -8.38 -18.24 7.96
N ARG A 224 -8.59 -19.43 7.41
CA ARG A 224 -9.94 -20.03 7.34
C ARG A 224 -10.12 -21.39 8.02
N SER A 225 -9.07 -22.16 8.31
CA SER A 225 -9.20 -23.56 8.76
C SER A 225 -8.52 -23.87 10.12
N SER A 226 -7.81 -22.96 10.74
CA SER A 226 -7.16 -23.21 12.02
C SER A 226 -8.18 -23.13 13.16
N ILE A 227 -8.31 -24.22 13.92
CA ILE A 227 -9.12 -24.31 15.16
C ILE A 227 -8.80 -23.15 16.11
N PHE A 228 -7.54 -22.71 16.18
CA PHE A 228 -7.09 -21.57 16.95
C PHE A 228 -7.78 -20.26 16.55
N TRP A 229 -7.92 -19.98 15.25
CA TRP A 229 -8.60 -18.77 14.78
C TRP A 229 -10.11 -18.85 14.92
N GLN A 230 -10.69 -20.05 14.85
CA GLN A 230 -12.12 -20.26 15.13
C GLN A 230 -12.43 -20.01 16.59
N PHE A 231 -11.56 -20.44 17.50
CA PHE A 231 -11.69 -20.20 18.93
C PHE A 231 -11.58 -18.71 19.28
N LEU A 232 -10.60 -18.00 18.70
CA LEU A 232 -10.45 -16.55 18.88
C LEU A 232 -11.61 -15.73 18.28
N ARG A 233 -12.32 -16.27 17.28
CA ARG A 233 -13.50 -15.60 16.71
C ARG A 233 -14.72 -15.64 17.63
N LYS A 234 -14.88 -16.67 18.42
CA LYS A 234 -16.07 -16.84 19.30
C LYS A 234 -16.03 -15.96 20.55
N GLY A 235 -14.86 -15.50 20.99
CA GLY A 235 -14.73 -14.79 22.27
C GLY A 235 -14.11 -13.38 22.22
N MET A 236 -13.67 -12.87 21.04
CA MET A 236 -12.89 -11.63 20.98
C MET A 236 -13.36 -10.68 19.89
N SER A 237 -13.40 -9.37 20.22
CA SER A 237 -13.66 -8.31 19.24
C SER A 237 -12.56 -8.21 18.17
N GLN A 238 -12.87 -7.60 17.04
CA GLN A 238 -11.90 -7.41 15.94
C GLN A 238 -10.68 -6.58 16.37
N ALA A 239 -10.90 -5.57 17.22
CA ALA A 239 -9.84 -4.74 17.79
C ALA A 239 -8.91 -5.54 18.72
N GLN A 240 -9.44 -6.43 19.55
CA GLN A 240 -8.64 -7.31 20.41
C GLN A 240 -7.80 -8.28 19.57
N ARG A 241 -8.37 -8.85 18.50
CA ARG A 241 -7.67 -9.74 17.57
C ARG A 241 -6.54 -9.01 16.81
N SER A 242 -6.74 -7.75 16.46
CA SER A 242 -5.70 -6.93 15.82
C SER A 242 -4.54 -6.63 16.78
N LYS A 243 -4.84 -6.32 18.06
CA LYS A 243 -3.83 -6.12 19.12
C LYS A 243 -3.00 -7.37 19.37
N ILE A 244 -3.64 -8.55 19.44
CA ILE A 244 -2.92 -9.83 19.60
C ILE A 244 -2.03 -10.14 18.38
N ARG A 245 -2.53 -9.93 17.17
CA ARG A 245 -1.72 -10.08 15.96
C ARG A 245 -0.52 -9.13 15.94
N PHE A 246 -0.73 -7.89 16.35
CA PHE A 246 0.35 -6.90 16.47
C PHE A 246 1.38 -7.31 17.52
N TRP A 247 0.95 -7.74 18.70
CA TRP A 247 1.83 -8.21 19.76
C TRP A 247 2.62 -9.46 19.34
N LEU A 248 1.96 -10.48 18.78
CA LEU A 248 2.61 -11.67 18.24
C LEU A 248 3.66 -11.32 17.17
N ARG A 249 3.35 -10.40 16.25
CA ARG A 249 4.33 -9.91 15.28
C ARG A 249 5.53 -9.25 15.93
N ARG A 250 5.31 -8.47 16.99
CA ARG A 250 6.38 -7.80 17.74
C ARG A 250 7.31 -8.79 18.44
N VAL A 251 6.74 -9.78 19.11
CA VAL A 251 7.49 -10.83 19.83
C VAL A 251 8.25 -11.76 18.87
N MET A 252 7.66 -12.06 17.70
CA MET A 252 8.25 -12.94 16.70
C MET A 252 9.30 -12.27 15.81
N ARG A 253 9.47 -10.94 15.89
CA ARG A 253 10.52 -10.24 15.15
C ARG A 253 11.87 -10.60 15.72
N ALA A 254 12.77 -11.19 14.89
CA ALA A 254 14.19 -11.20 15.19
C ALA A 254 14.72 -9.76 15.19
N LYS A 255 15.80 -9.48 15.97
CA LYS A 255 16.48 -8.18 15.89
C LYS A 255 16.74 -7.85 14.42
N ALA A 256 16.34 -6.64 14.02
CA ALA A 256 16.53 -6.16 12.66
C ALA A 256 18.03 -6.25 12.32
N GLN A 257 18.39 -7.16 11.43
CA GLN A 257 19.65 -7.02 10.73
C GLN A 257 19.42 -6.00 9.62
N PRO A 258 20.33 -5.02 9.44
CA PRO A 258 20.25 -4.12 8.30
C PRO A 258 20.17 -5.00 7.06
N ARG A 259 19.12 -4.80 6.24
CA ARG A 259 19.06 -5.49 4.95
C ARG A 259 20.28 -5.07 4.17
N ILE A 260 21.13 -6.02 3.87
CA ILE A 260 21.98 -5.91 2.69
C ILE A 260 20.94 -5.85 1.54
N HIS A 261 20.71 -4.64 0.99
CA HIS A 261 20.01 -4.50 -0.27
C HIS A 261 20.83 -5.27 -1.31
N SER A 262 20.48 -6.52 -1.53
CA SER A 262 21.00 -7.25 -2.68
C SER A 262 20.58 -6.46 -3.89
N LYS A 263 21.56 -5.80 -4.54
CA LYS A 263 21.28 -5.11 -5.80
C LYS A 263 20.68 -6.14 -6.75
N LEU A 264 19.59 -5.75 -7.40
CA LEU A 264 19.02 -6.59 -8.45
C LEU A 264 20.03 -6.64 -9.60
N ASP A 265 20.45 -7.84 -9.94
CA ASP A 265 21.43 -8.12 -10.98
C ASP A 265 20.68 -8.29 -12.31
N ASP A 266 20.84 -7.37 -13.21
CA ASP A 266 20.12 -7.33 -14.48
C ASP A 266 20.51 -8.50 -15.41
N GLU A 267 21.72 -9.07 -15.25
CA GLU A 267 22.19 -10.21 -16.05
C GLU A 267 21.37 -11.48 -15.79
N LYS A 268 20.74 -11.58 -14.60
CA LYS A 268 19.90 -12.71 -14.20
C LYS A 268 18.44 -12.57 -14.65
N LEU A 269 18.07 -11.44 -15.24
CA LEU A 269 16.77 -11.20 -15.82
C LEU A 269 16.73 -11.65 -17.27
N THR A 270 15.56 -12.17 -17.71
CA THR A 270 15.29 -12.33 -19.14
C THR A 270 15.29 -10.97 -19.83
N GLU A 271 15.47 -10.95 -21.15
CA GLU A 271 15.47 -9.70 -21.90
C GLU A 271 14.15 -8.93 -21.71
N ALA A 272 13.01 -9.61 -21.74
CA ALA A 272 11.68 -9.02 -21.49
C ALA A 272 11.60 -8.37 -20.08
N ALA A 273 12.05 -9.06 -19.04
CA ALA A 273 12.03 -8.54 -17.68
C ALA A 273 12.98 -7.35 -17.50
N ARG A 274 14.13 -7.36 -18.15
CA ARG A 274 15.11 -6.26 -18.15
C ARG A 274 14.54 -5.03 -18.84
N GLN A 275 13.98 -5.19 -20.04
CA GLN A 275 13.35 -4.10 -20.79
C GLN A 275 12.21 -3.46 -20.01
N GLU A 276 11.37 -4.28 -19.39
CA GLU A 276 10.26 -3.77 -18.57
C GLU A 276 10.76 -3.00 -17.34
N LEU A 277 11.77 -3.51 -16.64
CA LEU A 277 12.37 -2.81 -15.51
C LEU A 277 12.95 -1.44 -15.92
N HIS A 278 13.70 -1.39 -17.04
CA HIS A 278 14.27 -0.16 -17.57
C HIS A 278 13.20 0.84 -17.99
N ARG A 279 12.09 0.36 -18.61
CA ARG A 279 10.93 1.21 -18.94
C ARG A 279 10.36 1.87 -17.69
N LEU A 280 10.11 1.11 -16.65
CA LEU A 280 9.55 1.59 -15.38
C LEU A 280 10.48 2.60 -14.69
N GLU A 281 11.80 2.35 -14.67
CA GLU A 281 12.78 3.27 -14.08
C GLU A 281 12.89 4.58 -14.90
N LYS A 282 12.82 4.50 -16.23
CA LYS A 282 12.79 5.69 -17.09
C LYS A 282 11.55 6.53 -16.82
N ASN A 283 10.38 5.91 -16.79
CA ASN A 283 9.11 6.60 -16.55
C ASN A 283 9.06 7.23 -15.15
N TYR A 284 9.57 6.53 -14.13
CA TYR A 284 9.69 7.08 -12.78
C TYR A 284 10.58 8.34 -12.72
N ARG A 285 11.72 8.36 -13.44
CA ARG A 285 12.60 9.55 -13.50
C ARG A 285 11.90 10.74 -14.15
N LEU A 286 11.16 10.51 -15.24
CA LEU A 286 10.37 11.56 -15.91
C LEU A 286 9.29 12.11 -15.00
N LEU A 287 8.56 11.23 -14.34
CA LEU A 287 7.52 11.58 -13.37
C LEU A 287 8.10 12.39 -12.20
N LYS A 288 9.22 11.95 -11.63
CA LYS A 288 9.87 12.67 -10.51
C LYS A 288 10.30 14.09 -10.91
N ASN A 289 10.73 14.30 -12.13
CA ASN A 289 11.06 15.64 -12.64
C ASN A 289 9.81 16.49 -12.83
N GLN A 290 8.71 15.93 -13.32
CA GLN A 290 7.44 16.62 -13.52
C GLN A 290 6.82 17.10 -12.20
N TYR A 291 6.78 16.25 -11.17
CA TYR A 291 6.15 16.56 -9.88
C TYR A 291 7.08 17.22 -8.84
N LYS A 292 8.38 17.41 -9.15
CA LYS A 292 9.28 18.28 -8.36
C LYS A 292 9.24 19.75 -8.78
N SER A 293 8.70 20.02 -9.96
CA SER A 293 8.71 21.37 -10.56
C SER A 293 7.44 22.16 -10.26
N ASN A 294 6.47 21.56 -9.63
CA ASN A 294 5.22 22.15 -9.18
C ASN A 294 5.15 22.20 -7.64
#